data_24007c5e5a4e3a414c0bcddbd3db26e0
#
_entry.id   24007c5e5a4e3a414c0bcddbd3db26e0
#
_cell.length_a   1.000
_cell.length_b   1.000
_cell.length_c   1.000
_cell.angle_alpha   90.00
_cell.angle_beta   90.00
_cell.angle_gamma   90.00
#
_symmetry.space_group_name_H-M   'P 1'
#
loop_
_entity.id
_entity.type
_entity.pdbx_description
1 polymer ?
#
loop_
_entity_poly.entity_id
_entity_poly.type
_entity_poly.pdbx_seq_one_letter_code
_entity_poly.pdbx_strand_id
1 'polypeptide(L)'
;MNEEINDTHSRKTFLQRLEQRLTADEIFHETEVQANRLGALILLCSGALLILTMVLTTVGVFPLMLETLFLPSIPALIEIFILLIIASWVKFDTWWLKYLLMFGLVIIYSRLDSILTHKAAILMVLPVVFSSRYFSRRLTVFTSLLATVTFAFSAVWGATHGMINLNIVTMPEGKEFIATGGFLGSAVINAGVSDEMLISNTLLYDYLPKWLMFSIAAIISCNIARRGREMVVTQHEKDVQRARFESELDLAARIQAAMLPSVFPAFPERKDFDIYAVMDPAREVGGDFYDFFLVDDDHLCMFIADVAGKGIPAALFMMAVRIILANNAKSGKSPSRILQDANDVICSSNREEMFVSVWLGIMELSTGKLTAANAGHEYPAIKRPDGCFELIRGKHSLVIGAVPDCTYREYTLSMEGGSKLFVYTDGVPEAADRAKQMFGLDRMISALNEDPDASPKALLHTVHRRVDEFSDGAEQFDDLTMLCLEYRGGTNGQKEICVQEGQKQEEQET
;
A
#
# COMPACT_ATOMS: atom_id res chain seq x y z
N MET A 1 -47.11 2.69 8.32
CA MET A 1 -45.89 1.89 8.75
C MET A 1 -45.16 1.28 7.58
N ASN A 2 -45.79 0.64 6.59
CA ASN A 2 -45.11 0.09 5.40
C ASN A 2 -44.66 1.16 4.36
N GLU A 3 -45.38 2.31 4.26
CA GLU A 3 -44.98 3.41 3.35
C GLU A 3 -43.82 4.22 3.90
N GLU A 4 -43.71 4.44 5.21
CA GLU A 4 -42.56 5.15 5.82
C GLU A 4 -41.27 4.35 5.77
N ILE A 5 -41.33 3.00 5.83
CA ILE A 5 -40.14 2.13 5.70
C ILE A 5 -39.63 2.14 4.26
N ASN A 6 -40.53 2.22 3.28
CA ASN A 6 -40.15 2.26 1.87
C ASN A 6 -39.54 3.62 1.47
N ASP A 7 -40.01 4.72 2.05
CA ASP A 7 -39.46 6.06 1.78
C ASP A 7 -38.09 6.28 2.44
N THR A 8 -37.86 5.73 3.63
CA THR A 8 -36.54 5.76 4.30
C THR A 8 -35.51 4.89 3.57
N HIS A 9 -35.94 3.78 2.98
CA HIS A 9 -35.02 2.91 2.19
C HIS A 9 -34.69 3.57 0.84
N SER A 10 -35.65 4.22 0.20
CA SER A 10 -35.48 4.99 -1.03
C SER A 10 -34.57 6.21 -0.83
N ARG A 11 -34.72 6.95 0.27
CA ARG A 11 -33.86 8.10 0.63
C ARG A 11 -32.41 7.67 0.95
N LYS A 12 -32.22 6.58 1.71
CA LYS A 12 -30.88 6.03 1.97
C LYS A 12 -30.18 5.62 0.67
N THR A 13 -30.91 4.97 -0.23
CA THR A 13 -30.36 4.55 -1.55
C THR A 13 -30.05 5.76 -2.43
N PHE A 14 -30.85 6.83 -2.36
CA PHE A 14 -30.59 8.07 -3.08
C PHE A 14 -29.38 8.83 -2.54
N LEU A 15 -29.26 8.98 -1.21
CA LEU A 15 -28.13 9.63 -0.57
C LEU A 15 -26.81 8.84 -0.82
N GLN A 16 -26.83 7.53 -0.72
CA GLN A 16 -25.69 6.70 -1.06
C GLN A 16 -25.26 6.86 -2.53
N ARG A 17 -26.23 6.96 -3.47
CA ARG A 17 -25.91 7.23 -4.88
C ARG A 17 -25.42 8.64 -5.12
N LEU A 18 -25.86 9.62 -4.34
CA LEU A 18 -25.39 11.00 -4.41
C LEU A 18 -23.96 11.11 -3.85
N GLU A 19 -23.72 10.47 -2.72
CA GLU A 19 -22.39 10.39 -2.09
C GLU A 19 -21.38 9.67 -2.98
N GLN A 20 -21.76 8.54 -3.58
CA GLN A 20 -20.95 7.85 -4.60
C GLN A 20 -20.69 8.67 -5.86
N ARG A 21 -21.60 9.57 -6.25
CA ARG A 21 -21.38 10.48 -7.39
C ARG A 21 -20.43 11.61 -7.04
N LEU A 22 -20.54 12.19 -5.86
CA LEU A 22 -19.67 13.28 -5.40
C LEU A 22 -18.23 12.78 -5.21
N THR A 23 -18.05 11.63 -4.56
CA THR A 23 -16.73 11.02 -4.43
C THR A 23 -16.14 10.57 -5.77
N ALA A 24 -16.98 10.07 -6.69
CA ALA A 24 -16.52 9.71 -8.03
C ALA A 24 -16.07 10.94 -8.84
N ASP A 25 -16.76 12.07 -8.73
CA ASP A 25 -16.36 13.30 -9.43
C ASP A 25 -15.05 13.85 -8.86
N GLU A 26 -14.78 13.72 -7.56
CA GLU A 26 -13.53 14.10 -6.92
C GLU A 26 -12.35 13.21 -7.34
N ILE A 27 -12.55 11.89 -7.40
CA ILE A 27 -11.55 10.92 -7.89
C ILE A 27 -11.10 11.23 -9.32
N PHE A 28 -12.02 11.67 -10.20
CA PHE A 28 -11.71 11.94 -11.60
C PHE A 28 -11.19 13.35 -11.88
N HIS A 29 -11.28 14.26 -10.90
CA HIS A 29 -10.89 15.66 -11.06
C HIS A 29 -9.45 15.83 -11.56
N GLU A 30 -8.49 15.20 -10.88
CA GLU A 30 -7.08 15.25 -11.28
C GLU A 30 -6.85 14.64 -12.66
N THR A 31 -7.52 13.53 -12.97
CA THR A 31 -7.45 12.87 -14.27
C THR A 31 -8.02 13.76 -15.38
N GLU A 32 -9.11 14.51 -15.12
CA GLU A 32 -9.70 15.48 -16.06
C GLU A 32 -8.75 16.66 -16.30
N VAL A 33 -8.11 17.19 -15.28
CA VAL A 33 -7.11 18.26 -15.42
C VAL A 33 -5.93 17.81 -16.28
N GLN A 34 -5.42 16.61 -16.05
CA GLN A 34 -4.34 16.03 -16.86
C GLN A 34 -4.79 15.82 -18.32
N ALA A 35 -6.01 15.31 -18.53
CA ALA A 35 -6.57 15.14 -19.87
C ALA A 35 -6.78 16.50 -20.57
N ASN A 36 -7.23 17.55 -19.88
CA ASN A 36 -7.36 18.90 -20.42
C ASN A 36 -5.99 19.47 -20.85
N ARG A 37 -4.93 19.27 -20.05
CA ARG A 37 -3.55 19.67 -20.44
C ARG A 37 -3.07 18.92 -21.68
N LEU A 38 -3.32 17.62 -21.74
CA LEU A 38 -2.97 16.81 -22.92
C LEU A 38 -3.76 17.25 -24.15
N GLY A 39 -5.06 17.57 -24.01
CA GLY A 39 -5.89 18.12 -25.08
C GLY A 39 -5.36 19.44 -25.64
N ALA A 40 -4.93 20.33 -24.75
CA ALA A 40 -4.30 21.59 -25.16
C ALA A 40 -2.95 21.35 -25.86
N LEU A 41 -2.15 20.38 -25.42
CA LEU A 41 -0.91 19.98 -26.09
C LEU A 41 -1.18 19.43 -27.49
N ILE A 42 -2.21 18.60 -27.67
CA ILE A 42 -2.62 18.07 -28.98
C ILE A 42 -3.03 19.22 -29.90
N LEU A 43 -3.80 20.20 -29.39
CA LEU A 43 -4.15 21.40 -30.16
C LEU A 43 -2.92 22.19 -30.59
N LEU A 44 -1.97 22.39 -29.68
CA LEU A 44 -0.70 23.08 -29.97
C LEU A 44 0.10 22.34 -31.05
N CYS A 45 0.27 21.04 -30.91
CA CYS A 45 0.95 20.22 -31.92
C CYS A 45 0.24 20.25 -33.29
N SER A 46 -1.11 20.22 -33.29
CA SER A 46 -1.91 20.34 -34.52
C SER A 46 -1.71 21.69 -35.20
N GLY A 47 -1.65 22.78 -34.42
CA GLY A 47 -1.34 24.11 -34.91
C GLY A 47 0.06 24.21 -35.52
N ALA A 48 1.05 23.66 -34.84
CA ALA A 48 2.44 23.62 -35.31
C ALA A 48 2.57 22.84 -36.62
N LEU A 49 1.90 21.68 -36.71
CA LEU A 49 1.86 20.85 -37.92
C LEU A 49 1.17 21.60 -39.09
N LEU A 50 0.10 22.33 -38.80
CA LEU A 50 -0.61 23.13 -39.78
C LEU A 50 0.26 24.27 -40.34
N ILE A 51 0.96 25.00 -39.49
CA ILE A 51 1.92 26.04 -39.86
C ILE A 51 3.05 25.43 -40.69
N LEU A 52 3.61 24.31 -40.30
CA LEU A 52 4.65 23.62 -41.06
C LEU A 52 4.17 23.24 -42.44
N THR A 53 2.95 22.72 -42.56
CA THR A 53 2.33 22.38 -43.86
C THR A 53 2.17 23.63 -44.75
N MET A 54 1.74 24.73 -44.17
CA MET A 54 1.61 26.02 -44.90
C MET A 54 2.98 26.50 -45.41
N VAL A 55 4.02 26.46 -44.58
CA VAL A 55 5.40 26.82 -44.96
C VAL A 55 5.93 25.91 -46.07
N LEU A 56 5.79 24.61 -45.96
CA LEU A 56 6.26 23.66 -46.96
C LEU A 56 5.53 23.81 -48.30
N THR A 57 4.27 24.22 -48.28
CA THR A 57 3.50 24.52 -49.47
C THR A 57 3.98 25.81 -50.14
N THR A 58 4.27 26.86 -49.37
CA THR A 58 4.80 28.14 -49.91
C THR A 58 6.20 27.98 -50.48
N VAL A 59 7.01 27.10 -49.96
CA VAL A 59 8.36 26.78 -50.49
C VAL A 59 8.31 25.82 -51.67
N GLY A 60 7.12 25.28 -52.02
CA GLY A 60 6.92 24.42 -53.17
C GLY A 60 7.26 22.93 -52.91
N VAL A 61 7.49 22.54 -51.65
CA VAL A 61 7.73 21.14 -51.26
C VAL A 61 6.42 20.32 -51.37
N PHE A 62 5.30 20.91 -50.95
CA PHE A 62 3.98 20.33 -51.16
C PHE A 62 3.25 21.02 -52.30
N PRO A 63 2.84 20.29 -53.35
CA PRO A 63 2.13 20.83 -54.51
C PRO A 63 0.64 21.03 -54.20
N LEU A 64 0.29 21.81 -53.15
CA LEU A 64 -1.07 22.21 -52.84
C LEU A 64 -1.35 23.60 -53.39
N MET A 65 -2.59 23.87 -53.79
CA MET A 65 -2.98 25.25 -54.13
C MET A 65 -3.02 26.09 -52.87
N LEU A 66 -2.32 27.23 -52.89
CA LEU A 66 -2.20 28.12 -51.74
C LEU A 66 -3.58 28.59 -51.23
N GLU A 67 -4.50 28.95 -52.13
CA GLU A 67 -5.84 29.40 -51.73
C GLU A 67 -6.65 28.33 -51.02
N THR A 68 -6.57 27.08 -51.44
CA THR A 68 -7.32 25.96 -50.86
C THR A 68 -6.78 25.53 -49.52
N LEU A 69 -5.49 25.76 -49.25
CA LEU A 69 -4.88 25.47 -47.97
C LEU A 69 -5.07 26.64 -46.98
N PHE A 70 -4.86 27.89 -47.39
CA PHE A 70 -4.86 29.02 -46.47
C PHE A 70 -6.27 29.40 -46.02
N LEU A 71 -7.29 29.28 -46.85
CA LEU A 71 -8.66 29.65 -46.54
C LEU A 71 -9.23 28.93 -45.30
N PRO A 72 -9.11 27.59 -45.13
CA PRO A 72 -9.56 26.90 -43.93
C PRO A 72 -8.52 26.88 -42.79
N SER A 73 -7.21 27.05 -43.12
CA SER A 73 -6.13 26.92 -42.13
C SER A 73 -6.01 28.14 -41.24
N ILE A 74 -6.19 29.37 -41.76
CA ILE A 74 -6.10 30.59 -40.95
C ILE A 74 -7.18 30.63 -39.83
N PRO A 75 -8.47 30.39 -40.13
CA PRO A 75 -9.49 30.28 -39.08
C PRO A 75 -9.20 29.18 -38.06
N ALA A 76 -8.65 28.02 -38.48
CA ALA A 76 -8.28 26.95 -37.59
C ALA A 76 -7.16 27.36 -36.61
N LEU A 77 -6.15 28.08 -37.07
CA LEU A 77 -5.08 28.62 -36.22
C LEU A 77 -5.60 29.65 -35.19
N ILE A 78 -6.51 30.52 -35.63
CA ILE A 78 -7.16 31.50 -34.73
C ILE A 78 -7.97 30.74 -33.66
N GLU A 79 -8.71 29.73 -34.04
CA GLU A 79 -9.50 28.88 -33.12
C GLU A 79 -8.61 28.16 -32.11
N ILE A 80 -7.50 27.55 -32.56
CA ILE A 80 -6.49 26.93 -31.67
C ILE A 80 -5.97 27.94 -30.64
N PHE A 81 -5.61 29.13 -31.11
CA PHE A 81 -5.06 30.19 -30.24
C PHE A 81 -6.07 30.63 -29.18
N ILE A 82 -7.33 30.85 -29.58
CA ILE A 82 -8.42 31.21 -28.64
C ILE A 82 -8.63 30.09 -27.61
N LEU A 83 -8.71 28.83 -28.03
CA LEU A 83 -8.91 27.69 -27.16
C LEU A 83 -7.76 27.52 -26.15
N LEU A 84 -6.51 27.72 -26.58
CA LEU A 84 -5.35 27.67 -25.69
C LEU A 84 -5.35 28.79 -24.66
N ILE A 85 -5.75 30.01 -25.05
CA ILE A 85 -5.91 31.14 -24.11
C ILE A 85 -6.98 30.80 -23.07
N ILE A 86 -8.16 30.35 -23.50
CA ILE A 86 -9.25 30.00 -22.58
C ILE A 86 -8.80 28.89 -21.63
N ALA A 87 -8.18 27.82 -22.15
CA ALA A 87 -7.70 26.71 -21.32
C ALA A 87 -6.65 27.15 -20.30
N SER A 88 -5.72 28.04 -20.70
CA SER A 88 -4.72 28.63 -19.81
C SER A 88 -5.35 29.52 -18.74
N TRP A 89 -6.32 30.34 -19.12
CA TRP A 89 -7.00 31.28 -18.20
C TRP A 89 -7.76 30.54 -17.10
N VAL A 90 -8.46 29.45 -17.43
CA VAL A 90 -9.18 28.60 -16.45
C VAL A 90 -8.29 27.55 -15.78
N LYS A 91 -6.97 27.60 -15.96
CA LYS A 91 -5.95 26.71 -15.36
C LYS A 91 -6.25 25.22 -15.58
N PHE A 92 -6.95 24.86 -16.64
CA PHE A 92 -7.35 23.47 -16.98
C PHE A 92 -8.31 22.81 -15.99
N ASP A 93 -8.92 23.55 -15.07
CA ASP A 93 -9.60 23.06 -13.87
C ASP A 93 -11.13 23.23 -13.90
N THR A 94 -11.73 23.32 -15.07
CA THR A 94 -13.19 23.50 -15.18
C THR A 94 -13.84 22.32 -15.91
N TRP A 95 -14.98 21.86 -15.34
CA TRP A 95 -15.74 20.72 -15.85
C TRP A 95 -16.22 20.84 -17.31
N TRP A 96 -16.49 22.06 -17.79
CA TRP A 96 -16.95 22.32 -19.16
C TRP A 96 -15.81 22.39 -20.17
N LEU A 97 -14.57 22.61 -19.75
CA LEU A 97 -13.43 22.77 -20.63
C LEU A 97 -13.20 21.55 -21.53
N LYS A 98 -13.44 20.34 -21.01
CA LYS A 98 -13.35 19.09 -21.78
C LYS A 98 -14.27 19.08 -23.00
N TYR A 99 -15.49 19.63 -22.89
CA TYR A 99 -16.43 19.74 -24.02
C TYR A 99 -15.95 20.76 -25.02
N LEU A 100 -15.43 21.88 -24.57
CA LEU A 100 -14.90 22.93 -25.42
C LEU A 100 -13.67 22.45 -26.22
N LEU A 101 -12.73 21.78 -25.57
CA LEU A 101 -11.54 21.19 -26.21
C LEU A 101 -11.92 20.13 -27.24
N MET A 102 -12.87 19.27 -26.92
CA MET A 102 -13.36 18.26 -27.88
C MET A 102 -14.08 18.91 -29.07
N PHE A 103 -14.89 19.93 -28.83
CA PHE A 103 -15.53 20.71 -29.88
C PHE A 103 -14.48 21.30 -30.83
N GLY A 104 -13.48 21.99 -30.29
CA GLY A 104 -12.42 22.58 -31.11
C GLY A 104 -11.62 21.55 -31.89
N LEU A 105 -11.21 20.45 -31.25
CA LEU A 105 -10.50 19.37 -31.95
C LEU A 105 -11.32 18.80 -33.13
N VAL A 106 -12.60 18.54 -32.90
CA VAL A 106 -13.47 18.01 -33.96
C VAL A 106 -13.60 18.99 -35.13
N ILE A 107 -13.82 20.28 -34.88
CA ILE A 107 -13.95 21.29 -35.92
C ILE A 107 -12.65 21.47 -36.71
N ILE A 108 -11.52 21.54 -36.02
CA ILE A 108 -10.19 21.69 -36.63
C ILE A 108 -9.88 20.49 -37.53
N TYR A 109 -10.08 19.29 -37.04
CA TYR A 109 -9.82 18.08 -37.83
C TYR A 109 -10.81 17.89 -38.97
N SER A 110 -12.07 18.30 -38.81
CA SER A 110 -13.06 18.31 -39.87
C SER A 110 -12.64 19.26 -41.03
N ARG A 111 -12.12 20.45 -40.71
CA ARG A 111 -11.58 21.38 -41.71
C ARG A 111 -10.35 20.82 -42.43
N LEU A 112 -9.45 20.15 -41.67
CA LEU A 112 -8.29 19.48 -42.26
C LEU A 112 -8.69 18.35 -43.21
N ASP A 113 -9.73 17.59 -42.88
CA ASP A 113 -10.25 16.53 -43.75
C ASP A 113 -10.74 17.07 -45.07
N SER A 114 -11.38 18.25 -45.08
CA SER A 114 -11.85 18.90 -46.32
C SER A 114 -10.71 19.25 -47.29
N ILE A 115 -9.47 19.46 -46.77
CA ILE A 115 -8.28 19.78 -47.56
C ILE A 115 -7.56 18.51 -48.01
N LEU A 116 -7.41 17.55 -47.12
CA LEU A 116 -6.54 16.37 -47.31
C LEU A 116 -7.25 15.20 -48.00
N THR A 117 -8.57 15.29 -48.18
CA THR A 117 -9.43 14.23 -48.73
C THR A 117 -9.10 12.86 -48.12
N HIS A 118 -9.42 11.73 -48.76
CA HIS A 118 -9.36 10.40 -48.12
C HIS A 118 -8.03 9.92 -47.53
N LYS A 119 -6.93 10.65 -47.66
CA LYS A 119 -5.65 10.29 -47.02
C LYS A 119 -5.63 10.58 -45.50
N ALA A 120 -6.60 11.35 -44.99
CA ALA A 120 -6.67 11.80 -43.61
C ALA A 120 -7.81 11.17 -42.77
N ALA A 121 -8.39 10.06 -43.23
CA ALA A 121 -9.48 9.39 -42.52
C ALA A 121 -9.19 9.12 -41.02
N ILE A 122 -7.92 8.94 -40.64
CA ILE A 122 -7.49 8.79 -39.27
C ILE A 122 -7.78 10.03 -38.40
N LEU A 123 -7.83 11.23 -39.00
CA LEU A 123 -8.13 12.48 -38.29
C LEU A 123 -9.54 12.49 -37.72
N MET A 124 -10.50 11.80 -38.35
CA MET A 124 -11.85 11.66 -37.79
C MET A 124 -11.89 10.89 -36.48
N VAL A 125 -11.01 9.90 -36.33
CA VAL A 125 -10.98 8.96 -35.18
C VAL A 125 -10.28 9.58 -33.98
N LEU A 126 -9.27 10.43 -34.19
CA LEU A 126 -8.44 10.99 -33.14
C LEU A 126 -9.21 11.69 -32.01
N PRO A 127 -10.16 12.63 -32.28
CA PRO A 127 -10.89 13.29 -31.19
C PRO A 127 -11.72 12.31 -30.37
N VAL A 128 -12.30 11.29 -31.00
CA VAL A 128 -13.13 10.29 -30.33
C VAL A 128 -12.30 9.37 -29.48
N VAL A 129 -11.17 8.87 -29.97
CA VAL A 129 -10.22 8.08 -29.18
C VAL A 129 -9.69 8.90 -28.01
N PHE A 130 -9.32 10.16 -28.26
CA PHE A 130 -8.84 11.04 -27.20
C PHE A 130 -9.92 11.32 -26.13
N SER A 131 -11.20 11.45 -26.52
CA SER A 131 -12.30 11.65 -25.56
C SER A 131 -12.43 10.51 -24.53
N SER A 132 -11.99 9.28 -24.87
CA SER A 132 -12.00 8.15 -23.94
C SER A 132 -11.06 8.32 -22.74
N ARG A 133 -10.04 9.19 -22.88
CA ARG A 133 -9.09 9.52 -21.79
C ARG A 133 -9.75 10.19 -20.58
N TYR A 134 -10.90 10.82 -20.80
CA TYR A 134 -11.69 11.43 -19.71
C TYR A 134 -12.54 10.41 -18.93
N PHE A 135 -12.51 9.15 -19.28
CA PHE A 135 -13.34 8.10 -18.68
C PHE A 135 -14.84 8.47 -18.60
N SER A 136 -15.30 9.30 -19.54
CA SER A 136 -16.66 9.83 -19.61
C SER A 136 -17.38 9.36 -20.87
N ARG A 137 -18.30 8.38 -20.71
CA ARG A 137 -19.13 7.90 -21.82
C ARG A 137 -19.94 9.04 -22.46
N ARG A 138 -20.42 10.01 -21.64
CA ARG A 138 -21.21 11.15 -22.14
C ARG A 138 -20.38 12.02 -23.07
N LEU A 139 -19.13 12.33 -22.69
CA LEU A 139 -18.22 13.10 -23.52
C LEU A 139 -17.87 12.36 -24.81
N THR A 140 -17.59 11.05 -24.75
CA THR A 140 -17.27 10.25 -25.95
C THR A 140 -18.44 10.19 -26.92
N VAL A 141 -19.68 10.01 -26.41
CA VAL A 141 -20.89 10.04 -27.25
C VAL A 141 -21.09 11.42 -27.87
N PHE A 142 -20.96 12.50 -27.08
CA PHE A 142 -21.04 13.87 -27.57
C PHE A 142 -20.02 14.13 -28.69
N THR A 143 -18.73 13.79 -28.45
CA THR A 143 -17.67 13.96 -29.45
C THR A 143 -17.95 13.15 -30.73
N SER A 144 -18.47 11.93 -30.58
CA SER A 144 -18.82 11.06 -31.72
C SER A 144 -19.95 11.62 -32.56
N LEU A 145 -21.02 12.09 -31.92
CA LEU A 145 -22.15 12.71 -32.65
C LEU A 145 -21.72 13.99 -33.32
N LEU A 146 -20.97 14.86 -32.65
CA LEU A 146 -20.44 16.09 -33.21
C LEU A 146 -19.55 15.80 -34.42
N ALA A 147 -18.63 14.84 -34.32
CA ALA A 147 -17.74 14.44 -35.39
C ALA A 147 -18.54 13.91 -36.60
N THR A 148 -19.54 13.05 -36.38
CA THR A 148 -20.40 12.55 -37.46
C THR A 148 -20.99 13.68 -38.30
N VAL A 149 -21.54 14.71 -37.63
CA VAL A 149 -22.20 15.84 -38.33
C VAL A 149 -21.17 16.72 -39.04
N THR A 150 -20.10 17.08 -38.35
CA THR A 150 -19.10 18.03 -38.90
C THR A 150 -18.29 17.45 -40.06
N PHE A 151 -17.93 16.16 -39.98
CA PHE A 151 -17.24 15.51 -41.09
C PHE A 151 -18.14 15.24 -42.30
N ALA A 152 -19.44 14.95 -42.11
CA ALA A 152 -20.40 14.90 -43.21
C ALA A 152 -20.48 16.25 -43.94
N PHE A 153 -20.61 17.34 -43.16
CA PHE A 153 -20.61 18.69 -43.71
C PHE A 153 -19.31 19.01 -44.45
N SER A 154 -18.17 18.66 -43.86
CA SER A 154 -16.84 18.86 -44.45
C SER A 154 -16.68 18.14 -45.80
N ALA A 155 -17.15 16.89 -45.87
CA ALA A 155 -17.09 16.10 -47.10
C ALA A 155 -17.91 16.74 -48.23
N VAL A 156 -19.15 17.19 -47.95
CA VAL A 156 -20.01 17.87 -48.91
C VAL A 156 -19.43 19.23 -49.35
N TRP A 157 -18.96 20.02 -48.37
CA TRP A 157 -18.35 21.32 -48.67
C TRP A 157 -17.09 21.20 -49.53
N GLY A 158 -16.20 20.23 -49.20
CA GLY A 158 -15.02 19.93 -49.98
C GLY A 158 -15.37 19.55 -51.44
N ALA A 159 -16.36 18.67 -51.62
CA ALA A 159 -16.81 18.24 -52.93
C ALA A 159 -17.34 19.41 -53.79
N THR A 160 -18.17 20.30 -53.20
CA THR A 160 -18.75 21.45 -53.91
C THR A 160 -17.75 22.57 -54.24
N HIS A 161 -16.59 22.58 -53.54
CA HIS A 161 -15.50 23.56 -53.78
C HIS A 161 -14.30 22.97 -54.52
N GLY A 162 -14.51 21.88 -55.25
CA GLY A 162 -13.51 21.31 -56.17
C GLY A 162 -12.51 20.36 -55.55
N MET A 163 -12.66 20.02 -54.26
CA MET A 163 -11.87 19.01 -53.55
C MET A 163 -12.46 17.63 -53.75
N ILE A 164 -12.36 17.12 -54.96
CA ILE A 164 -13.05 15.89 -55.37
C ILE A 164 -12.10 14.70 -55.33
N ASN A 165 -12.58 13.59 -54.83
CA ASN A 165 -11.91 12.29 -54.92
C ASN A 165 -12.16 11.71 -56.33
N LEU A 166 -11.13 11.70 -57.16
CA LEU A 166 -11.22 11.18 -58.54
C LEU A 166 -11.70 9.73 -58.66
N ASN A 167 -11.51 8.92 -57.61
CA ASN A 167 -11.95 7.51 -57.59
C ASN A 167 -13.48 7.36 -57.42
N ILE A 168 -14.18 8.44 -57.10
CA ILE A 168 -15.60 8.44 -56.79
C ILE A 168 -16.44 8.96 -57.94
N VAL A 169 -15.80 9.63 -58.87
CA VAL A 169 -16.50 10.23 -60.01
C VAL A 169 -16.57 9.20 -61.15
N THR A 170 -17.74 8.61 -61.28
CA THR A 170 -18.06 7.81 -62.48
C THR A 170 -18.31 8.78 -63.64
N MET A 171 -17.51 8.64 -64.69
CA MET A 171 -17.60 9.48 -65.87
C MET A 171 -18.69 8.98 -66.78
N PRO A 172 -19.48 9.89 -67.37
CA PRO A 172 -20.30 9.58 -68.60
C PRO A 172 -19.36 9.21 -69.74
N GLU A 173 -19.73 8.20 -70.55
CA GLU A 173 -18.94 7.75 -71.66
C GLU A 173 -18.63 8.94 -72.62
N GLY A 174 -17.36 9.11 -73.01
CA GLY A 174 -16.90 10.07 -74.01
C GLY A 174 -16.38 11.42 -73.45
N LYS A 175 -16.16 11.60 -72.14
CA LYS A 175 -15.59 12.86 -71.61
C LYS A 175 -14.22 12.63 -70.98
N GLU A 176 -13.24 13.47 -71.30
CA GLU A 176 -11.88 13.43 -70.82
C GLU A 176 -11.71 14.29 -69.52
N PHE A 177 -10.91 13.81 -68.55
CA PHE A 177 -10.44 14.56 -67.45
C PHE A 177 -9.22 15.41 -67.78
N ILE A 178 -9.30 16.70 -67.51
CA ILE A 178 -8.09 17.53 -67.45
C ILE A 178 -7.71 17.71 -65.98
N ALA A 179 -6.72 16.94 -65.54
CA ALA A 179 -6.10 17.13 -64.22
C ALA A 179 -5.11 18.31 -64.33
N THR A 180 -5.47 19.46 -63.79
CA THR A 180 -4.55 20.58 -63.66
C THR A 180 -3.96 20.59 -62.27
N GLY A 181 -2.66 20.21 -62.15
CA GLY A 181 -1.84 20.44 -60.95
C GLY A 181 -1.53 19.18 -60.17
N GLY A 182 -0.35 19.15 -59.62
CA GLY A 182 0.40 18.17 -58.90
C GLY A 182 -0.29 17.18 -57.96
N PHE A 183 0.47 16.54 -57.15
CA PHE A 183 0.21 15.33 -56.34
C PHE A 183 -1.13 15.25 -55.55
N LEU A 184 -1.84 16.37 -55.37
CA LEU A 184 -3.19 16.47 -54.80
C LEU A 184 -4.11 17.31 -55.71
N GLY A 185 -3.93 17.22 -57.01
CA GLY A 185 -4.55 18.08 -57.98
C GLY A 185 -6.01 18.37 -57.76
N SER A 186 -6.36 19.66 -57.81
CA SER A 186 -7.70 20.11 -58.13
C SER A 186 -8.00 19.68 -59.55
N ALA A 187 -8.90 18.71 -59.72
CA ALA A 187 -9.43 18.41 -61.03
C ALA A 187 -10.55 19.40 -61.34
N VAL A 188 -10.36 20.23 -62.38
CA VAL A 188 -11.46 21.01 -62.91
C VAL A 188 -12.29 20.06 -63.73
N ILE A 189 -13.47 19.69 -63.30
CA ILE A 189 -14.39 18.82 -64.01
C ILE A 189 -15.18 19.67 -64.96
N ASN A 190 -14.78 19.63 -66.25
CA ASN A 190 -15.56 20.21 -67.35
C ASN A 190 -16.60 19.22 -67.91
N ALA A 191 -17.12 18.31 -67.01
CA ALA A 191 -17.83 17.12 -67.46
C ALA A 191 -19.34 17.12 -67.16
N GLY A 192 -20.01 18.23 -67.01
CA GLY A 192 -21.47 18.26 -66.92
C GLY A 192 -22.09 17.34 -65.86
N VAL A 193 -21.32 17.04 -64.77
CA VAL A 193 -21.82 16.29 -63.63
C VAL A 193 -22.67 17.25 -62.78
N SER A 194 -23.92 16.89 -62.51
CA SER A 194 -24.76 17.70 -61.63
C SER A 194 -24.29 17.71 -60.23
N ASP A 195 -24.45 18.83 -59.51
CA ASP A 195 -24.08 18.94 -58.05
C ASP A 195 -24.76 17.86 -57.19
N GLU A 196 -26.00 17.49 -57.55
CA GLU A 196 -26.71 16.39 -56.86
C GLU A 196 -25.99 15.04 -57.00
N MET A 197 -25.49 14.71 -58.19
CA MET A 197 -24.76 13.45 -58.40
C MET A 197 -23.41 13.47 -57.67
N LEU A 198 -22.75 14.61 -57.64
CA LEU A 198 -21.49 14.79 -56.94
C LEU A 198 -21.65 14.64 -55.43
N ILE A 199 -22.66 15.28 -54.84
CA ILE A 199 -22.97 15.17 -53.41
C ILE A 199 -23.35 13.74 -53.03
N SER A 200 -24.22 13.11 -53.80
CA SER A 200 -24.68 11.73 -53.58
C SER A 200 -23.51 10.74 -53.62
N ASN A 201 -22.64 10.83 -54.61
CA ASN A 201 -21.47 9.96 -54.73
C ASN A 201 -20.45 10.21 -53.63
N THR A 202 -20.22 11.44 -53.20
CA THR A 202 -19.34 11.77 -52.10
C THR A 202 -19.85 11.18 -50.79
N LEU A 203 -21.13 11.31 -50.49
CA LEU A 203 -21.72 10.73 -49.29
C LEU A 203 -21.70 9.20 -49.30
N LEU A 204 -21.97 8.57 -50.44
CA LEU A 204 -22.08 7.11 -50.52
C LEU A 204 -20.71 6.42 -50.60
N TYR A 205 -19.77 6.95 -51.36
CA TYR A 205 -18.51 6.26 -51.68
C TYR A 205 -17.30 6.79 -50.91
N ASP A 206 -17.34 8.00 -50.36
CA ASP A 206 -16.25 8.54 -49.55
C ASP A 206 -16.63 8.59 -48.06
N TYR A 207 -17.76 9.23 -47.73
CA TYR A 207 -18.14 9.44 -46.34
C TYR A 207 -18.65 8.16 -45.67
N LEU A 208 -19.49 7.37 -46.28
CA LEU A 208 -20.11 6.18 -45.69
C LEU A 208 -19.06 5.12 -45.22
N PRO A 209 -18.04 4.75 -46.01
CA PRO A 209 -16.99 3.84 -45.57
C PRO A 209 -16.19 4.40 -44.38
N LYS A 210 -15.84 5.68 -44.39
CA LYS A 210 -15.18 6.37 -43.30
C LYS A 210 -16.03 6.37 -42.03
N TRP A 211 -17.35 6.65 -42.21
CA TRP A 211 -18.31 6.65 -41.11
C TRP A 211 -18.47 5.26 -40.45
N LEU A 212 -18.43 4.17 -41.22
CA LEU A 212 -18.46 2.81 -40.67
C LEU A 212 -17.22 2.53 -39.80
N MET A 213 -16.02 2.86 -40.29
CA MET A 213 -14.78 2.73 -39.51
C MET A 213 -14.80 3.59 -38.25
N PHE A 214 -15.28 4.84 -38.40
CA PHE A 214 -15.44 5.76 -37.27
C PHE A 214 -16.42 5.23 -36.23
N SER A 215 -17.55 4.64 -36.64
CA SER A 215 -18.53 4.06 -35.71
C SER A 215 -17.94 2.92 -34.86
N ILE A 216 -17.10 2.09 -35.49
CA ILE A 216 -16.37 1.05 -34.76
C ILE A 216 -15.43 1.67 -33.71
N ALA A 217 -14.66 2.69 -34.09
CA ALA A 217 -13.76 3.41 -33.20
C ALA A 217 -14.55 4.09 -32.07
N ALA A 218 -15.71 4.65 -32.32
CA ALA A 218 -16.58 5.26 -31.30
C ALA A 218 -17.09 4.23 -30.30
N ILE A 219 -17.51 3.04 -30.75
CA ILE A 219 -17.95 1.95 -29.89
C ILE A 219 -16.78 1.48 -29.01
N ILE A 220 -15.61 1.28 -29.58
CA ILE A 220 -14.40 0.88 -28.85
C ILE A 220 -14.05 1.95 -27.80
N SER A 221 -14.04 3.23 -28.18
CA SER A 221 -13.72 4.35 -27.27
C SER A 221 -14.73 4.48 -26.13
N CYS A 222 -16.03 4.28 -26.39
CA CYS A 222 -17.05 4.22 -25.35
C CYS A 222 -16.84 3.07 -24.37
N ASN A 223 -16.43 1.89 -24.86
CA ASN A 223 -16.11 0.75 -24.00
C ASN A 223 -14.84 0.98 -23.18
N ILE A 224 -13.79 1.58 -23.76
CA ILE A 224 -12.56 1.95 -23.05
C ILE A 224 -12.88 2.96 -21.94
N ALA A 225 -13.66 4.01 -22.24
CA ALA A 225 -14.06 5.01 -21.26
C ALA A 225 -14.85 4.39 -20.09
N ARG A 226 -15.76 3.46 -20.38
CA ARG A 226 -16.53 2.76 -19.36
C ARG A 226 -15.65 1.86 -18.49
N ARG A 227 -14.88 0.98 -19.10
CA ARG A 227 -14.01 0.04 -18.36
C ARG A 227 -12.93 0.78 -17.57
N GLY A 228 -12.35 1.83 -18.13
CA GLY A 228 -11.38 2.65 -17.43
C GLY A 228 -11.98 3.31 -16.19
N ARG A 229 -13.22 3.82 -16.28
CA ARG A 229 -13.93 4.36 -15.12
C ARG A 229 -14.15 3.32 -14.03
N GLU A 230 -14.67 2.15 -14.39
CA GLU A 230 -14.90 1.04 -13.47
C GLU A 230 -13.58 0.62 -12.76
N MET A 231 -12.48 0.52 -13.51
CA MET A 231 -11.17 0.14 -12.98
C MET A 231 -10.63 1.17 -11.96
N VAL A 232 -10.70 2.47 -12.27
CA VAL A 232 -10.21 3.53 -11.38
C VAL A 232 -11.02 3.58 -10.08
N VAL A 233 -12.35 3.46 -10.15
CA VAL A 233 -13.21 3.43 -8.95
C VAL A 233 -12.89 2.21 -8.09
N THR A 234 -12.82 1.01 -8.68
CA THR A 234 -12.50 -0.21 -7.95
C THR A 234 -11.12 -0.16 -7.31
N GLN A 235 -10.13 0.42 -7.99
CA GLN A 235 -8.79 0.59 -7.43
C GLN A 235 -8.81 1.54 -6.23
N HIS A 236 -9.48 2.69 -6.35
CA HIS A 236 -9.60 3.64 -5.25
C HIS A 236 -10.30 3.05 -4.02
N GLU A 237 -11.38 2.29 -4.24
CA GLU A 237 -12.09 1.59 -3.14
C GLU A 237 -11.15 0.61 -2.40
N LYS A 238 -10.34 -0.14 -3.15
CA LYS A 238 -9.33 -1.05 -2.56
C LYS A 238 -8.27 -0.30 -1.77
N ASP A 239 -7.78 0.82 -2.30
CA ASP A 239 -6.76 1.63 -1.65
C ASP A 239 -7.29 2.24 -0.34
N VAL A 240 -8.54 2.73 -0.33
CA VAL A 240 -9.19 3.24 0.89
C VAL A 240 -9.40 2.13 1.91
N GLN A 241 -9.87 0.95 1.49
CA GLN A 241 -10.04 -0.20 2.38
C GLN A 241 -8.71 -0.65 2.99
N ARG A 242 -7.65 -0.68 2.17
CA ARG A 242 -6.30 -1.03 2.62
C ARG A 242 -5.77 -0.04 3.65
N ALA A 243 -5.85 1.26 3.37
CA ALA A 243 -5.42 2.30 4.30
C ALA A 243 -6.19 2.26 5.63
N ARG A 244 -7.49 1.97 5.57
CA ARG A 244 -8.31 1.78 6.78
C ARG A 244 -7.84 0.56 7.58
N PHE A 245 -7.62 -0.57 6.92
CA PHE A 245 -7.15 -1.80 7.57
C PHE A 245 -5.76 -1.61 8.21
N GLU A 246 -4.83 -0.96 7.52
CA GLU A 246 -3.51 -0.59 8.05
C GLU A 246 -3.62 0.30 9.29
N SER A 247 -4.54 1.28 9.29
CA SER A 247 -4.79 2.14 10.46
C SER A 247 -5.40 1.38 11.65
N GLU A 248 -6.30 0.41 11.40
CA GLU A 248 -6.88 -0.44 12.44
C GLU A 248 -5.82 -1.38 13.06
N LEU A 249 -4.90 -1.89 12.24
CA LEU A 249 -3.76 -2.70 12.71
C LEU A 249 -2.77 -1.89 13.54
N ASP A 250 -2.43 -0.67 13.12
CA ASP A 250 -1.54 0.22 13.89
C ASP A 250 -2.15 0.54 15.28
N LEU A 251 -3.47 0.74 15.34
CA LEU A 251 -4.15 0.90 16.63
C LEU A 251 -4.06 -0.36 17.49
N ALA A 252 -4.25 -1.55 16.90
CA ALA A 252 -4.14 -2.82 17.61
C ALA A 252 -2.70 -3.03 18.16
N ALA A 253 -1.68 -2.71 17.36
CA ALA A 253 -0.27 -2.77 17.77
C ALA A 253 0.02 -1.86 18.98
N ARG A 254 -0.50 -0.63 18.96
CA ARG A 254 -0.35 0.28 20.11
C ARG A 254 -1.06 -0.23 21.38
N ILE A 255 -2.24 -0.83 21.24
CA ILE A 255 -2.96 -1.41 22.37
C ILE A 255 -2.13 -2.59 22.94
N GLN A 256 -1.61 -3.47 22.08
CA GLN A 256 -0.78 -4.60 22.46
C GLN A 256 0.50 -4.14 23.19
N ALA A 257 1.24 -3.20 22.60
CA ALA A 257 2.46 -2.66 23.20
C ALA A 257 2.20 -1.99 24.56
N ALA A 258 1.04 -1.33 24.74
CA ALA A 258 0.66 -0.73 26.02
C ALA A 258 0.33 -1.76 27.10
N MET A 259 0.08 -3.02 26.74
CA MET A 259 -0.15 -4.10 27.71
C MET A 259 1.16 -4.65 28.29
N LEU A 260 2.28 -4.53 27.56
CA LEU A 260 3.58 -5.03 28.03
C LEU A 260 4.28 -3.98 28.91
N PRO A 261 5.08 -4.40 29.90
CA PRO A 261 5.92 -3.50 30.68
C PRO A 261 6.91 -2.76 29.76
N SER A 262 6.75 -1.43 29.61
CA SER A 262 7.54 -0.63 28.67
C SER A 262 8.30 0.53 29.32
N VAL A 263 8.07 0.80 30.61
CA VAL A 263 8.74 1.87 31.36
C VAL A 263 9.91 1.32 32.11
N PHE A 264 11.12 1.77 31.82
CA PHE A 264 12.34 1.35 32.46
C PHE A 264 13.13 2.55 33.03
N PRO A 265 13.80 2.40 34.22
CA PRO A 265 13.82 1.20 35.04
C PRO A 265 12.44 0.86 35.62
N ALA A 266 12.06 -0.43 35.60
CA ALA A 266 10.73 -0.86 36.01
C ALA A 266 10.49 -0.73 37.54
N PHE A 267 11.57 -0.87 38.33
CA PHE A 267 11.54 -0.79 39.78
C PHE A 267 12.64 0.17 40.29
N PRO A 268 12.50 1.50 40.08
CA PRO A 268 13.57 2.46 40.40
C PRO A 268 13.94 2.50 41.91
N GLU A 269 13.02 2.11 42.79
CA GLU A 269 13.22 2.08 44.24
C GLU A 269 14.02 0.84 44.72
N ARG A 270 14.13 -0.19 43.85
CA ARG A 270 14.81 -1.46 44.21
C ARG A 270 16.28 -1.37 43.80
N LYS A 271 17.14 -1.92 44.67
CA LYS A 271 18.60 -2.00 44.44
C LYS A 271 19.11 -3.43 44.41
N ASP A 272 18.28 -4.37 44.84
CA ASP A 272 18.59 -5.80 44.97
C ASP A 272 18.50 -6.52 43.61
N PHE A 273 17.86 -5.95 42.60
CA PHE A 273 17.84 -6.48 41.23
C PHE A 273 17.66 -5.36 40.18
N ASP A 274 17.92 -5.70 38.96
CA ASP A 274 17.61 -4.89 37.77
C ASP A 274 17.04 -5.80 36.66
N ILE A 275 16.03 -5.33 35.93
CA ILE A 275 15.35 -6.09 34.89
C ILE A 275 15.10 -5.23 33.70
N TYR A 276 15.36 -5.77 32.50
CA TYR A 276 15.07 -5.12 31.23
C TYR A 276 14.54 -6.15 30.25
N ALA A 277 13.55 -5.74 29.42
CA ALA A 277 12.99 -6.59 28.39
C ALA A 277 12.72 -5.77 27.13
N VAL A 278 12.70 -6.44 25.99
CA VAL A 278 12.40 -5.88 24.69
C VAL A 278 11.62 -6.90 23.87
N MET A 279 10.68 -6.42 23.09
CA MET A 279 9.95 -7.18 22.07
C MET A 279 9.95 -6.36 20.77
N ASP A 280 10.40 -6.98 19.70
CA ASP A 280 10.39 -6.41 18.33
C ASP A 280 9.56 -7.33 17.44
N PRO A 281 8.31 -6.98 17.14
CA PRO A 281 7.42 -7.85 16.39
C PRO A 281 7.81 -7.89 14.90
N ALA A 282 7.74 -9.08 14.29
CA ALA A 282 8.00 -9.27 12.86
C ALA A 282 6.90 -8.70 11.95
N ARG A 283 5.73 -8.44 12.51
CA ARG A 283 4.56 -7.83 11.83
C ARG A 283 4.02 -6.69 12.68
N GLU A 284 2.92 -6.10 12.21
CA GLU A 284 2.26 -5.01 12.95
C GLU A 284 1.85 -5.42 14.37
N VAL A 285 1.47 -6.70 14.56
CA VAL A 285 1.15 -7.29 15.87
C VAL A 285 1.84 -8.64 16.00
N GLY A 286 2.36 -8.95 17.21
CA GLY A 286 3.13 -10.16 17.50
C GLY A 286 2.36 -11.20 18.32
N GLY A 287 2.85 -12.45 18.29
CA GLY A 287 2.42 -13.54 19.17
C GLY A 287 3.20 -13.59 20.47
N ASP A 288 4.42 -13.10 20.45
CA ASP A 288 5.31 -13.05 21.60
C ASP A 288 4.85 -12.09 22.70
N PHE A 289 5.24 -12.39 23.93
CA PHE A 289 5.09 -11.47 25.05
C PHE A 289 5.97 -11.82 26.22
N TYR A 290 6.19 -10.81 27.05
CA TYR A 290 6.82 -10.96 28.36
C TYR A 290 6.00 -10.21 29.41
N ASP A 291 6.17 -10.58 30.65
CA ASP A 291 5.69 -9.79 31.78
C ASP A 291 6.56 -10.04 33.02
N PHE A 292 6.61 -9.05 33.88
CA PHE A 292 7.27 -9.16 35.19
C PHE A 292 6.63 -8.19 36.18
N PHE A 293 6.42 -8.65 37.39
CA PHE A 293 5.84 -7.86 38.48
C PHE A 293 6.15 -8.48 39.82
N LEU A 294 6.09 -7.67 40.88
CA LEU A 294 6.18 -8.17 42.25
C LEU A 294 4.84 -8.81 42.64
N VAL A 295 4.88 -10.06 43.07
CA VAL A 295 3.74 -10.77 43.65
C VAL A 295 3.49 -10.24 45.08
N ASP A 296 4.58 -10.02 45.82
CA ASP A 296 4.67 -9.37 47.10
C ASP A 296 6.03 -8.65 47.22
N ASP A 297 6.38 -8.16 48.41
CA ASP A 297 7.64 -7.42 48.64
C ASP A 297 8.91 -8.25 48.42
N ASP A 298 8.82 -9.58 48.46
CA ASP A 298 9.96 -10.51 48.36
C ASP A 298 9.93 -11.41 47.11
N HIS A 299 8.82 -11.48 46.38
CA HIS A 299 8.69 -12.38 45.26
C HIS A 299 8.49 -11.63 43.92
N LEU A 300 9.45 -11.77 43.03
CA LEU A 300 9.38 -11.27 41.65
C LEU A 300 8.95 -12.40 40.71
N CYS A 301 7.78 -12.25 40.08
CA CYS A 301 7.33 -13.11 38.98
C CYS A 301 7.80 -12.53 37.65
N MET A 302 8.31 -13.39 36.77
CA MET A 302 8.64 -13.05 35.38
C MET A 302 8.29 -14.20 34.48
N PHE A 303 7.81 -13.89 33.26
CA PHE A 303 7.59 -14.90 32.25
C PHE A 303 7.81 -14.31 30.86
N ILE A 304 8.15 -15.20 29.92
CA ILE A 304 8.26 -14.95 28.49
C ILE A 304 7.55 -16.09 27.77
N ALA A 305 6.90 -15.77 26.66
CA ALA A 305 6.07 -16.72 25.97
C ALA A 305 5.99 -16.39 24.47
N ASP A 306 5.77 -17.42 23.67
CA ASP A 306 5.57 -17.34 22.24
C ASP A 306 4.32 -18.16 21.84
N VAL A 307 3.39 -17.51 21.16
CA VAL A 307 2.14 -18.09 20.66
C VAL A 307 2.33 -18.65 19.28
N ALA A 308 1.96 -19.91 19.08
CA ALA A 308 1.99 -20.54 17.77
C ALA A 308 1.14 -19.78 16.74
N GLY A 309 1.76 -19.42 15.62
CA GLY A 309 1.14 -18.63 14.57
C GLY A 309 1.51 -17.15 14.61
N LYS A 310 0.98 -16.36 13.66
CA LYS A 310 1.38 -14.95 13.50
C LYS A 310 0.18 -14.06 13.18
N GLY A 311 0.34 -12.76 13.44
CA GLY A 311 -0.66 -11.74 13.16
C GLY A 311 -1.81 -11.70 14.17
N ILE A 312 -2.98 -11.23 13.75
CA ILE A 312 -4.11 -10.91 14.63
C ILE A 312 -4.56 -12.07 15.52
N PRO A 313 -4.72 -13.32 15.03
CA PRO A 313 -5.12 -14.42 15.89
C PRO A 313 -4.12 -14.69 17.04
N ALA A 314 -2.83 -14.70 16.74
CA ALA A 314 -1.77 -14.89 17.72
C ALA A 314 -1.75 -13.75 18.74
N ALA A 315 -1.87 -12.51 18.30
CA ALA A 315 -1.92 -11.33 19.17
C ALA A 315 -3.13 -11.34 20.12
N LEU A 316 -4.29 -11.76 19.67
CA LEU A 316 -5.49 -11.87 20.51
C LEU A 316 -5.33 -13.00 21.55
N PHE A 317 -4.79 -14.14 21.13
CA PHE A 317 -4.52 -15.27 22.02
C PHE A 317 -3.47 -14.90 23.07
N MET A 318 -2.40 -14.22 22.66
CA MET A 318 -1.36 -13.68 23.55
C MET A 318 -1.96 -12.83 24.68
N MET A 319 -2.85 -11.88 24.34
CA MET A 319 -3.48 -11.02 25.35
C MET A 319 -4.26 -11.83 26.39
N ALA A 320 -5.01 -12.84 25.94
CA ALA A 320 -5.76 -13.72 26.85
C ALA A 320 -4.84 -14.53 27.76
N VAL A 321 -3.81 -15.16 27.18
CA VAL A 321 -2.84 -15.99 27.93
C VAL A 321 -2.09 -15.15 28.96
N ARG A 322 -1.60 -13.97 28.57
CA ARG A 322 -0.90 -13.05 29.47
C ARG A 322 -1.75 -12.71 30.71
N ILE A 323 -3.04 -12.37 30.50
CA ILE A 323 -3.95 -12.04 31.60
C ILE A 323 -4.15 -13.26 32.54
N ILE A 324 -4.32 -14.46 31.96
CA ILE A 324 -4.52 -15.70 32.71
C ILE A 324 -3.27 -15.99 33.54
N LEU A 325 -2.07 -15.93 32.95
CA LEU A 325 -0.80 -16.18 33.69
C LEU A 325 -0.59 -15.16 34.81
N ALA A 326 -0.74 -13.87 34.53
CA ALA A 326 -0.54 -12.81 35.54
C ALA A 326 -1.51 -12.93 36.70
N ASN A 327 -2.80 -13.25 36.45
CA ASN A 327 -3.79 -13.41 37.52
C ASN A 327 -3.50 -14.65 38.40
N ASN A 328 -3.08 -15.76 37.80
CA ASN A 328 -2.71 -16.96 38.53
C ASN A 328 -1.44 -16.72 39.38
N ALA A 329 -0.44 -16.02 38.84
CA ALA A 329 0.79 -15.70 39.56
C ALA A 329 0.54 -14.83 40.80
N LYS A 330 -0.32 -13.80 40.69
CA LYS A 330 -0.73 -12.94 41.82
C LYS A 330 -1.44 -13.68 42.96
N SER A 331 -1.87 -14.92 42.74
CA SER A 331 -2.49 -15.75 43.75
C SER A 331 -1.46 -16.48 44.66
N GLY A 332 -0.16 -16.23 44.48
CA GLY A 332 0.92 -16.86 45.28
C GLY A 332 1.12 -18.35 45.00
N LYS A 333 0.69 -18.84 43.80
CA LYS A 333 0.88 -20.24 43.40
C LYS A 333 2.30 -20.46 42.87
N SER A 334 2.74 -21.73 42.92
CA SER A 334 4.03 -22.13 42.36
C SER A 334 4.00 -22.11 40.82
N PRO A 335 5.15 -21.95 40.14
CA PRO A 335 5.25 -21.90 38.67
C PRO A 335 4.52 -23.03 37.96
N SER A 336 4.69 -24.28 38.41
CA SER A 336 4.00 -25.43 37.79
C SER A 336 2.49 -25.33 37.92
N ARG A 337 2.00 -24.88 39.07
CA ARG A 337 0.56 -24.73 39.31
C ARG A 337 -0.05 -23.59 38.47
N ILE A 338 0.68 -22.48 38.29
CA ILE A 338 0.27 -21.39 37.41
C ILE A 338 0.10 -21.87 35.96
N LEU A 339 1.10 -22.60 35.45
CA LEU A 339 1.04 -23.15 34.09
C LEU A 339 -0.05 -24.19 33.94
N GLN A 340 -0.28 -25.04 34.95
CA GLN A 340 -1.35 -26.03 34.93
C GLN A 340 -2.74 -25.37 34.88
N ASP A 341 -3.01 -24.45 35.80
CA ASP A 341 -4.29 -23.73 35.86
C ASP A 341 -4.53 -22.92 34.58
N ALA A 342 -3.47 -22.33 33.97
CA ALA A 342 -3.56 -21.64 32.68
C ALA A 342 -3.88 -22.61 31.57
N ASN A 343 -3.24 -23.78 31.51
CA ASN A 343 -3.53 -24.82 30.51
C ASN A 343 -4.99 -25.29 30.58
N ASP A 344 -5.49 -25.55 31.80
CA ASP A 344 -6.87 -26.03 31.98
C ASP A 344 -7.90 -24.99 31.50
N VAL A 345 -7.69 -23.69 31.81
CA VAL A 345 -8.55 -22.60 31.34
C VAL A 345 -8.50 -22.48 29.82
N ILE A 346 -7.31 -22.51 29.24
CA ILE A 346 -7.11 -22.36 27.79
C ILE A 346 -7.72 -23.54 27.05
N CYS A 347 -7.39 -24.80 27.41
CA CYS A 347 -7.91 -25.99 26.78
C CYS A 347 -9.45 -26.06 26.81
N SER A 348 -10.07 -25.52 27.86
CA SER A 348 -11.55 -25.52 27.99
C SER A 348 -12.27 -24.68 26.93
N SER A 349 -11.60 -23.71 26.31
CA SER A 349 -12.20 -22.75 25.36
C SER A 349 -11.46 -22.64 24.02
N ASN A 350 -10.40 -23.44 23.82
CA ASN A 350 -9.50 -23.38 22.66
C ASN A 350 -10.04 -24.15 21.46
N ARG A 351 -10.97 -23.56 20.71
CA ARG A 351 -11.54 -24.19 19.51
C ARG A 351 -10.63 -24.16 18.28
N GLU A 352 -9.72 -23.19 18.25
CA GLU A 352 -8.78 -22.96 17.14
C GLU A 352 -7.46 -23.74 17.32
N GLU A 353 -7.40 -24.61 18.35
CA GLU A 353 -6.24 -25.48 18.66
C GLU A 353 -4.91 -24.70 18.74
N MET A 354 -4.96 -23.45 19.21
CA MET A 354 -3.78 -22.60 19.41
C MET A 354 -3.03 -23.05 20.67
N PHE A 355 -1.72 -22.94 20.65
CA PHE A 355 -0.88 -23.25 21.79
C PHE A 355 0.18 -22.17 21.98
N VAL A 356 0.79 -22.16 23.18
CA VAL A 356 1.79 -21.19 23.54
C VAL A 356 2.93 -21.87 24.31
N SER A 357 4.16 -21.57 23.93
CA SER A 357 5.34 -21.93 24.70
C SER A 357 5.55 -20.89 25.81
N VAL A 358 5.85 -21.31 27.05
CA VAL A 358 6.01 -20.40 28.20
C VAL A 358 7.17 -20.82 29.05
N TRP A 359 8.06 -19.89 29.36
CA TRP A 359 8.97 -19.98 30.48
C TRP A 359 8.47 -19.04 31.59
N LEU A 360 8.29 -19.56 32.84
CA LEU A 360 7.83 -18.78 33.97
C LEU A 360 8.73 -19.04 35.19
N GLY A 361 9.22 -17.97 35.83
CA GLY A 361 10.02 -18.01 37.03
C GLY A 361 9.48 -17.09 38.12
N ILE A 362 9.57 -17.56 39.39
CA ILE A 362 9.31 -16.75 40.58
C ILE A 362 10.60 -16.74 41.41
N MET A 363 11.12 -15.54 41.62
CA MET A 363 12.34 -15.32 42.38
C MET A 363 12.02 -14.80 43.77
N GLU A 364 12.52 -15.46 44.79
CA GLU A 364 12.54 -15.00 46.18
C GLU A 364 13.79 -14.10 46.36
N LEU A 365 13.55 -12.80 46.48
CA LEU A 365 14.59 -11.77 46.42
C LEU A 365 15.51 -11.77 47.67
N SER A 366 14.95 -12.16 48.80
CA SER A 366 15.73 -12.25 50.07
C SER A 366 16.78 -13.37 50.06
N THR A 367 16.49 -14.47 49.35
CA THR A 367 17.36 -15.67 49.35
C THR A 367 18.10 -15.88 48.04
N GLY A 368 17.66 -15.22 46.96
CA GLY A 368 18.16 -15.47 45.61
C GLY A 368 17.69 -16.79 45.01
N LYS A 369 16.68 -17.45 45.59
CA LYS A 369 16.11 -18.69 45.11
C LYS A 369 15.14 -18.40 43.98
N LEU A 370 15.43 -18.88 42.76
CA LEU A 370 14.54 -18.82 41.58
C LEU A 370 13.90 -20.19 41.40
N THR A 371 12.59 -20.27 41.55
CA THR A 371 11.80 -21.45 41.16
C THR A 371 11.17 -21.19 39.76
N ALA A 372 11.37 -22.09 38.81
CA ALA A 372 10.90 -21.92 37.45
C ALA A 372 10.25 -23.19 36.88
N ALA A 373 9.38 -23.00 35.90
CA ALA A 373 8.81 -24.07 35.10
C ALA A 373 8.86 -23.68 33.62
N ASN A 374 9.09 -24.66 32.73
CA ASN A 374 9.19 -24.47 31.28
C ASN A 374 8.17 -25.36 30.56
N ALA A 375 7.26 -24.72 29.87
CA ALA A 375 6.21 -25.32 29.03
C ALA A 375 6.59 -25.23 27.54
N GLY A 376 7.61 -26.01 27.15
CA GLY A 376 8.02 -26.10 25.74
C GLY A 376 8.72 -24.85 25.17
N HIS A 377 9.20 -23.97 26.03
CA HIS A 377 9.87 -22.73 25.63
C HIS A 377 11.40 -22.92 25.58
N GLU A 378 12.11 -21.96 24.96
CA GLU A 378 13.56 -21.98 24.85
C GLU A 378 14.30 -22.12 26.19
N TYR A 379 15.53 -22.63 26.14
CA TYR A 379 16.37 -22.78 27.33
C TYR A 379 16.91 -21.44 27.81
N PRO A 380 16.69 -21.04 29.06
CA PRO A 380 17.30 -19.84 29.60
C PRO A 380 18.82 -19.92 29.64
N ALA A 381 19.49 -18.79 29.53
CA ALA A 381 20.92 -18.66 29.78
C ALA A 381 21.14 -18.00 31.13
N ILE A 382 22.11 -18.51 31.89
CA ILE A 382 22.50 -17.97 33.21
C ILE A 382 23.98 -17.58 33.19
N LYS A 383 24.28 -16.45 33.83
CA LYS A 383 25.64 -16.07 34.24
C LYS A 383 25.72 -16.11 35.76
N ARG A 384 26.67 -16.87 36.31
CA ARG A 384 27.03 -16.81 37.73
C ARG A 384 28.04 -15.70 37.97
N PRO A 385 28.22 -15.24 39.23
CA PRO A 385 29.30 -14.31 39.57
C PRO A 385 30.63 -14.82 39.00
N ASP A 386 31.43 -13.92 38.45
CA ASP A 386 32.72 -14.19 37.81
C ASP A 386 32.73 -15.23 36.67
N GLY A 387 31.55 -15.60 36.14
CA GLY A 387 31.36 -16.56 35.06
C GLY A 387 30.91 -15.93 33.74
N CYS A 388 30.74 -16.79 32.75
CA CYS A 388 30.13 -16.48 31.46
C CYS A 388 28.68 -16.99 31.42
N PHE A 389 27.89 -16.48 30.42
CA PHE A 389 26.57 -17.03 30.15
C PHE A 389 26.66 -18.45 29.57
N GLU A 390 25.88 -19.36 30.12
CA GLU A 390 25.71 -20.74 29.72
C GLU A 390 24.22 -21.11 29.65
N LEU A 391 23.81 -21.99 28.73
CA LEU A 391 22.43 -22.47 28.63
C LEU A 391 22.09 -23.47 29.72
N ILE A 392 20.96 -23.29 30.38
CA ILE A 392 20.41 -24.23 31.37
C ILE A 392 19.56 -25.26 30.64
N ARG A 393 20.18 -26.35 30.24
CA ARG A 393 19.48 -27.44 29.57
C ARG A 393 18.74 -28.31 30.55
N GLY A 394 17.42 -28.45 30.38
CA GLY A 394 16.55 -29.28 31.25
C GLY A 394 15.50 -30.03 30.43
N LYS A 395 14.67 -30.81 31.13
CA LYS A 395 13.50 -31.44 30.49
C LYS A 395 12.35 -30.44 30.45
N HIS A 396 11.84 -30.16 29.26
CA HIS A 396 10.66 -29.34 29.07
C HIS A 396 9.38 -30.15 29.38
N SER A 397 8.35 -29.46 29.86
CA SER A 397 6.96 -29.93 29.79
C SER A 397 6.34 -29.59 28.43
N LEU A 398 5.12 -30.04 28.15
CA LEU A 398 4.40 -29.67 26.93
C LEU A 398 4.00 -28.19 26.94
N VAL A 399 3.81 -27.62 25.76
CA VAL A 399 3.26 -26.27 25.58
C VAL A 399 1.85 -26.16 26.18
N ILE A 400 1.44 -24.96 26.56
CA ILE A 400 0.10 -24.68 27.08
C ILE A 400 -0.92 -24.66 25.95
N GLY A 401 -2.11 -25.24 26.18
CA GLY A 401 -3.22 -25.24 25.24
C GLY A 401 -3.25 -26.39 24.26
N ALA A 402 -2.20 -27.23 24.21
CA ALA A 402 -2.14 -28.37 23.29
C ALA A 402 -2.88 -29.62 23.81
N VAL A 403 -2.74 -29.93 25.11
CA VAL A 403 -3.33 -31.14 25.70
C VAL A 403 -3.92 -30.80 27.08
N PRO A 404 -5.19 -31.13 27.36
CA PRO A 404 -5.78 -30.91 28.67
C PRO A 404 -5.09 -31.80 29.76
N ASP A 405 -5.25 -31.43 31.01
CA ASP A 405 -4.73 -32.14 32.19
C ASP A 405 -3.20 -32.34 32.21
N CYS A 406 -2.44 -31.48 31.51
CA CYS A 406 -1.00 -31.52 31.49
C CYS A 406 -0.41 -31.16 32.87
N THR A 407 0.67 -31.85 33.26
CA THR A 407 1.44 -31.52 34.46
C THR A 407 2.77 -30.88 34.08
N TYR A 408 3.14 -29.83 34.82
CA TYR A 408 4.35 -29.08 34.56
C TYR A 408 5.39 -29.34 35.67
N ARG A 409 6.66 -29.42 35.30
CA ARG A 409 7.75 -29.69 36.25
C ARG A 409 8.41 -28.40 36.65
N GLU A 410 8.70 -28.28 37.93
CA GLU A 410 9.50 -27.18 38.47
C GLU A 410 10.96 -27.58 38.59
N TYR A 411 11.82 -26.58 38.51
CA TYR A 411 13.23 -26.67 38.91
C TYR A 411 13.62 -25.41 39.65
N THR A 412 14.70 -25.51 40.45
CA THR A 412 15.17 -24.40 41.27
C THR A 412 16.60 -24.04 40.88
N LEU A 413 16.87 -22.75 40.77
CA LEU A 413 18.19 -22.17 40.56
C LEU A 413 18.54 -21.31 41.77
N SER A 414 19.79 -21.32 42.20
CA SER A 414 20.31 -20.36 43.16
C SER A 414 21.00 -19.22 42.41
N MET A 415 20.50 -18.01 42.63
CA MET A 415 21.07 -16.77 42.09
C MET A 415 21.87 -16.11 43.21
N GLU A 416 23.17 -16.00 43.04
CA GLU A 416 24.03 -15.23 43.91
C GLU A 416 24.10 -13.77 43.46
N GLY A 417 24.48 -12.83 44.34
CA GLY A 417 24.68 -11.44 43.97
C GLY A 417 25.65 -11.28 42.77
N GLY A 418 25.25 -10.64 41.70
CA GLY A 418 25.99 -10.53 40.44
C GLY A 418 25.60 -11.57 39.37
N SER A 419 24.71 -12.53 39.71
CA SER A 419 24.16 -13.47 38.72
C SER A 419 23.19 -12.77 37.78
N LYS A 420 23.16 -13.20 36.51
CA LYS A 420 22.21 -12.75 35.52
C LYS A 420 21.47 -13.91 34.88
N LEU A 421 20.19 -13.70 34.58
CA LEU A 421 19.35 -14.65 33.86
C LEU A 421 18.88 -13.97 32.55
N PHE A 422 19.04 -14.67 31.44
CA PHE A 422 18.58 -14.23 30.12
C PHE A 422 17.59 -15.27 29.59
N VAL A 423 16.39 -14.82 29.22
CA VAL A 423 15.34 -15.60 28.57
C VAL A 423 14.92 -14.93 27.28
N TYR A 424 14.56 -15.72 26.27
CA TYR A 424 14.35 -15.26 24.89
C TYR A 424 13.39 -16.19 24.16
N THR A 425 12.78 -15.71 23.09
CA THR A 425 11.97 -16.51 22.17
C THR A 425 12.80 -17.02 20.99
N ASP A 426 12.27 -17.97 20.25
CA ASP A 426 12.96 -18.62 19.12
C ASP A 426 13.33 -17.64 17.99
N GLY A 427 12.64 -16.49 17.87
CA GLY A 427 13.00 -15.45 16.92
C GLY A 427 14.43 -14.94 17.05
N VAL A 428 15.09 -15.08 18.23
CA VAL A 428 16.50 -14.71 18.39
C VAL A 428 17.42 -15.72 17.71
N PRO A 429 17.42 -17.03 18.05
CA PRO A 429 18.29 -18.01 17.39
C PRO A 429 17.86 -18.33 15.95
N GLU A 430 16.58 -18.17 15.58
CA GLU A 430 16.06 -18.45 14.26
C GLU A 430 16.16 -17.26 13.29
N ALA A 431 16.59 -16.09 13.77
CA ALA A 431 16.88 -14.95 12.88
C ALA A 431 17.78 -15.40 11.73
N ALA A 432 17.38 -15.13 10.49
CA ALA A 432 18.02 -15.68 9.32
C ALA A 432 18.67 -14.60 8.45
N ASP A 433 19.80 -14.94 7.84
CA ASP A 433 20.43 -14.12 6.79
C ASP A 433 19.74 -14.33 5.43
N ARG A 434 20.19 -13.59 4.41
CA ARG A 434 19.70 -13.72 3.02
C ARG A 434 19.93 -15.10 2.41
N ALA A 435 20.88 -15.88 2.94
CA ALA A 435 21.14 -17.26 2.54
C ALA A 435 20.32 -18.28 3.34
N LYS A 436 19.38 -17.81 4.19
CA LYS A 436 18.56 -18.61 5.09
C LYS A 436 19.36 -19.42 6.11
N GLN A 437 20.52 -18.94 6.50
CA GLN A 437 21.26 -19.49 7.62
C GLN A 437 20.74 -18.84 8.89
N MET A 438 20.53 -19.66 9.95
CA MET A 438 20.07 -19.16 11.25
C MET A 438 21.21 -18.57 12.05
N PHE A 439 20.92 -17.56 12.86
CA PHE A 439 21.85 -16.96 13.81
C PHE A 439 22.38 -18.01 14.81
N GLY A 440 21.49 -18.77 15.39
CA GLY A 440 21.80 -19.92 16.23
C GLY A 440 22.22 -19.57 17.64
N LEU A 441 22.13 -20.58 18.52
CA LEU A 441 22.42 -20.44 19.95
C LEU A 441 23.87 -20.07 20.23
N ASP A 442 24.81 -20.59 19.45
CA ASP A 442 26.24 -20.32 19.68
C ASP A 442 26.60 -18.84 19.48
N ARG A 443 26.04 -18.20 18.45
CA ARG A 443 26.25 -16.76 18.22
C ARG A 443 25.55 -15.92 19.28
N MET A 444 24.35 -16.31 19.71
CA MET A 444 23.63 -15.64 20.80
C MET A 444 24.45 -15.68 22.10
N ILE A 445 24.93 -16.85 22.53
CA ILE A 445 25.76 -16.98 23.71
C ILE A 445 27.09 -16.22 23.59
N SER A 446 27.68 -16.21 22.38
CA SER A 446 28.89 -15.43 22.13
C SER A 446 28.63 -13.94 22.27
N ALA A 447 27.48 -13.44 21.79
CA ALA A 447 27.08 -12.04 21.93
C ALA A 447 26.87 -11.64 23.42
N LEU A 448 26.21 -12.48 24.21
CA LEU A 448 26.08 -12.27 25.66
C LEU A 448 27.40 -12.22 26.37
N ASN A 449 28.38 -12.99 25.90
CA ASN A 449 29.71 -13.12 26.50
C ASN A 449 30.74 -12.10 25.96
N GLU A 450 30.35 -11.17 25.10
CA GLU A 450 31.22 -10.05 24.71
C GLU A 450 31.51 -9.12 25.88
N ASP A 451 30.50 -8.83 26.70
CA ASP A 451 30.61 -8.10 27.96
C ASP A 451 29.56 -8.64 28.96
N PRO A 452 29.86 -9.77 29.60
CA PRO A 452 28.88 -10.45 30.46
C PRO A 452 28.53 -9.67 31.72
N ASP A 453 29.31 -8.66 32.07
CA ASP A 453 29.08 -7.79 33.24
C ASP A 453 28.25 -6.55 32.91
N ALA A 454 28.00 -6.28 31.64
CA ALA A 454 27.16 -5.18 31.20
C ALA A 454 25.76 -5.23 31.83
N SER A 455 25.10 -4.06 31.92
CA SER A 455 23.72 -3.98 32.43
C SER A 455 22.73 -4.80 31.59
N PRO A 456 21.61 -5.25 32.16
CA PRO A 456 20.55 -5.96 31.39
C PRO A 456 20.19 -5.28 30.09
N LYS A 457 20.01 -3.96 30.13
CA LYS A 457 19.73 -3.17 28.90
C LYS A 457 20.83 -3.27 27.86
N ALA A 458 22.11 -3.15 28.27
CA ALA A 458 23.23 -3.20 27.34
C ALA A 458 23.40 -4.59 26.71
N LEU A 459 23.18 -5.65 27.51
CA LEU A 459 23.21 -7.05 27.03
C LEU A 459 22.16 -7.28 25.94
N LEU A 460 20.90 -6.89 26.18
CA LEU A 460 19.85 -7.04 25.19
C LEU A 460 20.17 -6.25 23.90
N HIS A 461 20.67 -5.03 24.03
CA HIS A 461 21.09 -4.23 22.86
C HIS A 461 22.26 -4.88 22.09
N THR A 462 23.19 -5.53 22.79
CA THR A 462 24.30 -6.24 22.13
C THR A 462 23.80 -7.42 21.32
N VAL A 463 22.90 -8.25 21.91
CA VAL A 463 22.32 -9.39 21.20
C VAL A 463 21.51 -8.90 19.98
N HIS A 464 20.63 -7.91 20.16
CA HIS A 464 19.82 -7.34 19.07
C HIS A 464 20.71 -6.84 17.93
N ARG A 465 21.72 -6.03 18.24
CA ARG A 465 22.67 -5.54 17.25
C ARG A 465 23.39 -6.66 16.50
N ARG A 466 23.76 -7.75 17.17
CA ARG A 466 24.42 -8.91 16.55
C ARG A 466 23.47 -9.70 15.64
N VAL A 467 22.18 -9.76 15.98
CA VAL A 467 21.15 -10.33 15.13
C VAL A 467 21.00 -9.46 13.87
N ASP A 468 20.89 -8.13 14.02
CA ASP A 468 20.77 -7.20 12.89
C ASP A 468 21.99 -7.26 11.94
N GLU A 469 23.20 -7.26 12.51
CA GLU A 469 24.45 -7.38 11.75
C GLU A 469 24.52 -8.72 10.97
N PHE A 470 24.01 -9.80 11.57
CA PHE A 470 23.98 -11.11 10.92
C PHE A 470 22.92 -11.20 9.82
N SER A 471 21.73 -10.66 10.05
CA SER A 471 20.61 -10.69 9.10
C SER A 471 20.88 -9.84 7.85
N ASP A 472 21.75 -8.83 7.93
CA ASP A 472 22.19 -7.96 6.81
C ASP A 472 21.00 -7.44 5.96
N GLY A 473 19.93 -6.99 6.64
CA GLY A 473 18.71 -6.47 6.03
C GLY A 473 17.82 -7.54 5.37
N ALA A 474 17.95 -8.81 5.77
CA ALA A 474 16.92 -9.81 5.52
C ALA A 474 15.63 -9.46 6.27
N GLU A 475 14.49 -9.86 5.74
CA GLU A 475 13.20 -9.66 6.41
C GLU A 475 13.13 -10.50 7.69
N GLN A 476 12.71 -9.85 8.77
CA GLN A 476 12.51 -10.52 10.06
C GLN A 476 11.37 -11.55 9.93
N PHE A 477 11.70 -12.81 10.21
CA PHE A 477 10.75 -13.92 10.06
C PHE A 477 9.84 -14.08 11.27
N ASP A 478 10.37 -13.94 12.50
CA ASP A 478 9.62 -14.11 13.75
C ASP A 478 9.82 -12.96 14.73
N ASP A 479 8.91 -12.87 15.71
CA ASP A 479 8.98 -11.88 16.78
C ASP A 479 10.26 -12.10 17.59
N LEU A 480 10.97 -11.02 17.92
CA LEU A 480 12.22 -11.08 18.66
C LEU A 480 11.99 -10.55 20.06
N THR A 481 11.88 -11.46 21.02
CA THR A 481 11.61 -11.10 22.43
C THR A 481 12.70 -11.57 23.34
N MET A 482 13.18 -10.68 24.23
CA MET A 482 14.24 -10.96 25.18
C MET A 482 13.93 -10.30 26.51
N LEU A 483 14.32 -10.98 27.63
CA LEU A 483 14.26 -10.45 28.96
C LEU A 483 15.55 -10.82 29.72
N CYS A 484 16.16 -9.86 30.40
CA CYS A 484 17.34 -10.10 31.27
C CYS A 484 17.08 -9.57 32.66
N LEU A 485 17.34 -10.41 33.66
CA LEU A 485 17.35 -10.09 35.08
C LEU A 485 18.78 -10.11 35.58
N GLU A 486 19.21 -9.09 36.33
CA GLU A 486 20.42 -9.06 37.14
C GLU A 486 20.01 -9.07 38.60
N TYR A 487 20.48 -10.06 39.35
CA TYR A 487 20.30 -10.11 40.78
C TYR A 487 21.54 -9.57 41.48
N ARG A 488 21.36 -8.59 42.38
CA ARG A 488 22.45 -7.89 43.08
C ARG A 488 22.62 -8.32 44.53
N GLY A 489 21.76 -9.24 45.00
CA GLY A 489 21.78 -9.75 46.40
C GLY A 489 20.72 -9.09 47.28
N GLY A 490 20.15 -9.88 48.20
CA GLY A 490 19.14 -9.40 49.15
C GLY A 490 19.75 -8.39 50.14
N THR A 491 18.93 -7.46 50.61
CA THR A 491 19.31 -6.38 51.55
C THR A 491 19.87 -6.88 52.90
N ASN A 492 19.73 -8.17 53.21
CA ASN A 492 20.30 -8.77 54.43
C ASN A 492 21.83 -8.96 54.38
N GLY A 493 22.43 -9.17 53.18
CA GLY A 493 23.89 -9.30 53.04
C GLY A 493 24.65 -7.98 53.23
N GLN A 494 24.02 -6.83 52.94
CA GLN A 494 24.64 -5.51 53.16
C GLN A 494 24.68 -5.10 54.63
N LYS A 495 23.77 -5.61 55.49
CA LYS A 495 23.82 -5.35 56.91
C LYS A 495 24.95 -6.12 57.61
N GLU A 496 25.30 -7.34 57.16
CA GLU A 496 26.41 -8.09 57.76
C GLU A 496 27.78 -7.52 57.37
N ILE A 497 27.92 -6.99 56.10
CA ILE A 497 29.18 -6.36 55.66
C ILE A 497 29.42 -5.04 56.44
N CYS A 498 28.40 -4.20 56.62
CA CYS A 498 28.52 -2.98 57.41
C CYS A 498 28.76 -3.24 58.89
N VAL A 499 28.25 -4.33 59.47
CA VAL A 499 28.50 -4.70 60.85
C VAL A 499 29.93 -5.25 61.05
N GLN A 500 30.46 -6.01 60.09
CA GLN A 500 31.84 -6.50 60.11
C GLN A 500 32.89 -5.40 59.89
N GLU A 501 32.60 -4.40 59.01
CA GLU A 501 33.49 -3.25 58.87
C GLU A 501 33.44 -2.31 60.05
N GLY A 502 32.28 -2.11 60.69
CA GLY A 502 32.16 -1.33 61.94
C GLY A 502 32.91 -1.97 63.16
N GLN A 503 32.85 -3.30 63.26
CA GLN A 503 33.58 -4.03 64.32
C GLN A 503 35.10 -4.05 64.09
N LYS A 504 35.58 -4.05 62.84
CA LYS A 504 37.03 -3.95 62.58
C LYS A 504 37.60 -2.55 62.79
N GLN A 505 36.80 -1.49 62.71
CA GLN A 505 37.22 -0.13 63.04
C GLN A 505 37.26 0.11 64.56
N GLU A 506 36.36 -0.46 65.33
CA GLU A 506 36.41 -0.39 66.83
C GLU A 506 37.56 -1.20 67.46
N GLU A 507 38.00 -2.31 66.85
CA GLU A 507 39.18 -3.06 67.29
C GLU A 507 40.53 -2.43 66.92
N GLN A 508 40.55 -1.43 66.00
CA GLN A 508 41.80 -0.71 65.70
C GLN A 508 41.97 0.63 66.43
N GLU A 509 40.95 1.09 67.16
CA GLU A 509 41.04 2.30 68.03
C GLU A 509 41.18 2.00 69.53
N THR A 510 41.31 0.72 69.99
CA THR A 510 41.66 0.33 71.33
C THR A 510 43.01 -0.31 71.34
#